data_e9a7826fff3f31e9eb659149eb9b24cd
#
_entry.id   e9a7826fff3f31e9eb659149eb9b24cd
#
_cell.length_a   1.000
_cell.length_b   1.000
_cell.length_c   1.000
_cell.angle_alpha   90.00
_cell.angle_beta   90.00
_cell.angle_gamma   90.00
#
_symmetry.space_group_name_H-M   'P 1'
#
loop_
_entity.id
_entity.type
_entity.pdbx_description
1 polymer ?
#
loop_
_entity_poly.entity_id
_entity_poly.type
_entity_poly.pdbx_seq_one_letter_code
_entity_poly.pdbx_strand_id
1 'polypeptide(L)'
;MKIAILGAGRVGSSLARNLSNNNYEVSIVDEDKDKIDALQEKLDIGCVVGHAAHQDSFKKLGIDEDTIVIAVTSNDEVNIIACQIAKKQFNAKKTICRFKDSEYINNLSIFGDNIIDIPISPEYEVTSHLRELIAHPGANQIEEFADGKVKLVSVKAKNKVSL
;
A
#
# COMPACT_ATOMS: atom_id res chain seq x y z
N MET A 1 0.89 -10.88 14.41
CA MET A 1 1.49 -9.77 13.66
C MET A 1 0.45 -8.66 13.58
N LYS A 2 0.79 -7.50 14.11
CA LYS A 2 -0.08 -6.32 14.15
C LYS A 2 0.05 -5.49 12.87
N ILE A 3 -1.07 -5.05 12.32
CA ILE A 3 -1.10 -4.23 11.11
C ILE A 3 -2.01 -3.03 11.36
N ALA A 4 -1.46 -1.84 11.24
CA ALA A 4 -2.20 -0.60 11.33
C ALA A 4 -2.35 0.04 9.93
N ILE A 5 -3.58 0.26 9.51
CA ILE A 5 -3.92 0.85 8.22
C ILE A 5 -4.37 2.29 8.42
N LEU A 6 -3.70 3.22 7.75
CA LEU A 6 -4.01 4.65 7.83
C LEU A 6 -4.71 5.08 6.54
N GLY A 7 -6.02 5.30 6.65
CA GLY A 7 -6.95 5.59 5.55
C GLY A 7 -7.91 4.44 5.24
N ALA A 8 -9.21 4.66 5.39
CA ALA A 8 -10.29 3.72 5.10
C ALA A 8 -10.93 3.96 3.71
N GLY A 9 -10.15 4.45 2.75
CA GLY A 9 -10.55 4.54 1.35
C GLY A 9 -10.66 3.14 0.70
N ARG A 10 -10.84 3.09 -0.63
CA ARG A 10 -10.98 1.81 -1.36
C ARG A 10 -9.84 0.82 -1.09
N VAL A 11 -8.60 1.30 -1.10
CA VAL A 11 -7.43 0.46 -0.85
C VAL A 11 -7.40 -0.03 0.59
N GLY A 12 -7.49 0.89 1.56
CA GLY A 12 -7.43 0.55 2.98
C GLY A 12 -8.55 -0.39 3.43
N SER A 13 -9.79 -0.13 3.02
CA SER A 13 -10.93 -1.00 3.33
C SER A 13 -10.80 -2.40 2.72
N SER A 14 -10.25 -2.50 1.50
CA SER A 14 -9.98 -3.79 0.85
C SER A 14 -8.88 -4.57 1.57
N LEU A 15 -7.80 -3.89 1.96
CA LEU A 15 -6.70 -4.46 2.74
C LEU A 15 -7.19 -4.94 4.12
N ALA A 16 -7.94 -4.10 4.83
CA ALA A 16 -8.49 -4.44 6.15
C ALA A 16 -9.30 -5.73 6.11
N ARG A 17 -10.19 -5.85 5.12
CA ARG A 17 -11.00 -7.06 4.91
C ARG A 17 -10.15 -8.30 4.60
N ASN A 18 -9.21 -8.16 3.69
CA ASN A 18 -8.38 -9.29 3.27
C ASN A 18 -7.48 -9.78 4.42
N LEU A 19 -6.85 -8.85 5.13
CA LEU A 19 -5.94 -9.18 6.22
C LEU A 19 -6.69 -9.74 7.45
N SER A 20 -7.85 -9.19 7.79
CA SER A 20 -8.70 -9.74 8.85
C SER A 20 -9.15 -11.16 8.55
N ASN A 21 -9.57 -11.46 7.31
CA ASN A 21 -9.93 -12.82 6.88
C ASN A 21 -8.76 -13.82 6.95
N ASN A 22 -7.53 -13.34 6.93
CA ASN A 22 -6.33 -14.17 7.09
C ASN A 22 -5.79 -14.18 8.53
N ASN A 23 -6.62 -13.82 9.52
CA ASN A 23 -6.33 -13.86 10.96
C ASN A 23 -5.14 -12.95 11.38
N TYR A 24 -4.91 -11.84 10.68
CA TYR A 24 -4.01 -10.81 11.19
C TYR A 24 -4.74 -9.89 12.17
N GLU A 25 -4.03 -9.41 13.17
CA GLU A 25 -4.51 -8.36 14.08
C GLU A 25 -4.48 -7.01 13.35
N VAL A 26 -5.65 -6.55 12.92
CA VAL A 26 -5.79 -5.36 12.07
C VAL A 26 -6.43 -4.22 12.84
N SER A 27 -5.87 -3.03 12.70
CA SER A 27 -6.51 -1.78 13.13
C SER A 27 -6.50 -0.76 11.98
N ILE A 28 -7.52 0.12 11.95
CA ILE A 28 -7.67 1.10 10.87
C ILE A 28 -8.10 2.46 11.42
N VAL A 29 -7.63 3.55 10.79
CA VAL A 29 -8.04 4.92 11.08
C VAL A 29 -8.46 5.66 9.82
N ASP A 30 -9.50 6.45 9.92
CA ASP A 30 -9.92 7.44 8.91
C ASP A 30 -10.65 8.60 9.63
N GLU A 31 -10.65 9.79 9.03
CA GLU A 31 -11.41 10.94 9.55
C GLU A 31 -12.92 10.79 9.33
N ASP A 32 -13.28 10.04 8.31
CA ASP A 32 -14.66 9.79 7.91
C ASP A 32 -15.27 8.71 8.81
N LYS A 33 -16.12 9.16 9.73
CA LYS A 33 -16.81 8.29 10.68
C LYS A 33 -17.66 7.23 9.98
N ASP A 34 -18.35 7.59 8.90
CA ASP A 34 -19.26 6.66 8.21
C ASP A 34 -18.51 5.48 7.61
N LYS A 35 -17.29 5.71 7.08
CA LYS A 35 -16.42 4.62 6.61
C LYS A 35 -15.97 3.72 7.75
N ILE A 36 -15.60 4.30 8.88
CA ILE A 36 -15.16 3.55 10.05
C ILE A 36 -16.30 2.71 10.61
N ASP A 37 -17.48 3.30 10.80
CA ASP A 37 -18.68 2.57 11.30
C ASP A 37 -19.04 1.41 10.35
N ALA A 38 -19.01 1.62 9.04
CA ALA A 38 -19.30 0.58 8.05
C ALA A 38 -18.28 -0.59 8.04
N LEU A 39 -17.04 -0.33 8.45
CA LEU A 39 -16.03 -1.39 8.62
C LEU A 39 -16.22 -2.13 9.93
N GLN A 40 -16.48 -1.42 11.01
CA GLN A 40 -16.70 -1.98 12.34
C GLN A 40 -17.92 -2.92 12.40
N GLU A 41 -18.98 -2.62 11.62
CA GLU A 41 -20.15 -3.49 11.52
C GLU A 41 -19.86 -4.83 10.81
N LYS A 42 -18.84 -4.89 9.96
CA LYS A 42 -18.58 -6.02 9.06
C LYS A 42 -17.35 -6.84 9.40
N LEU A 43 -16.43 -6.27 10.14
CA LEU A 43 -15.11 -6.85 10.41
C LEU A 43 -14.79 -6.77 11.90
N ASP A 44 -14.18 -7.81 12.42
CA ASP A 44 -13.61 -7.82 13.77
C ASP A 44 -12.19 -7.22 13.74
N ILE A 45 -12.12 -5.89 13.72
CA ILE A 45 -10.87 -5.12 13.64
C ILE A 45 -10.93 -3.90 14.57
N GLY A 46 -9.78 -3.40 14.99
CA GLY A 46 -9.68 -2.14 15.71
C GLY A 46 -10.02 -0.94 14.79
N CYS A 47 -11.04 -0.16 15.13
CA CYS A 47 -11.49 0.98 14.34
C CYS A 47 -11.31 2.29 15.11
N VAL A 48 -10.71 3.30 14.49
CA VAL A 48 -10.46 4.61 15.09
C VAL A 48 -10.93 5.72 14.13
N VAL A 49 -11.75 6.65 14.63
CA VAL A 49 -12.03 7.89 13.90
C VAL A 49 -10.97 8.91 14.28
N GLY A 50 -10.20 9.38 13.28
CA GLY A 50 -9.11 10.33 13.51
C GLY A 50 -8.26 10.58 12.28
N HIS A 51 -7.37 11.56 12.39
CA HIS A 51 -6.46 11.93 11.30
C HIS A 51 -5.27 10.97 11.24
N ALA A 52 -4.92 10.51 10.04
CA ALA A 52 -3.87 9.51 9.79
C ALA A 52 -2.46 9.94 10.22
N ALA A 53 -2.17 11.24 10.29
CA ALA A 53 -0.88 11.79 10.70
C ALA A 53 -0.92 12.47 12.08
N HIS A 54 -1.88 12.13 12.95
CA HIS A 54 -1.92 12.64 14.32
C HIS A 54 -1.48 11.56 15.31
N GLN A 55 -0.60 11.92 16.25
CA GLN A 55 -0.08 11.02 17.27
C GLN A 55 -1.14 10.32 18.12
N ASP A 56 -2.25 11.00 18.40
CA ASP A 56 -3.36 10.41 19.16
C ASP A 56 -4.01 9.24 18.43
N SER A 57 -4.07 9.30 17.10
CA SER A 57 -4.55 8.18 16.29
C SER A 57 -3.64 6.96 16.44
N PHE A 58 -2.32 7.16 16.43
CA PHE A 58 -1.32 6.09 16.62
C PHE A 58 -1.43 5.43 17.98
N LYS A 59 -1.61 6.23 19.05
CA LYS A 59 -1.83 5.71 20.40
C LYS A 59 -3.10 4.87 20.49
N LYS A 60 -4.21 5.35 19.91
CA LYS A 60 -5.49 4.63 19.88
C LYS A 60 -5.42 3.35 19.06
N LEU A 61 -4.64 3.32 17.97
CA LEU A 61 -4.39 2.13 17.17
C LEU A 61 -3.47 1.10 17.86
N GLY A 62 -2.82 1.48 18.97
CA GLY A 62 -1.88 0.61 19.68
C GLY A 62 -0.62 0.30 18.89
N ILE A 63 -0.13 1.27 18.10
CA ILE A 63 1.08 1.10 17.29
C ILE A 63 2.30 1.00 18.20
N ASP A 64 3.13 0.00 17.94
CA ASP A 64 4.37 -0.32 18.65
C ASP A 64 5.44 -0.88 17.70
N GLU A 65 6.54 -1.38 18.26
CA GLU A 65 7.68 -1.95 17.55
C GLU A 65 7.39 -3.25 16.79
N ASP A 66 6.28 -3.93 17.07
CA ASP A 66 5.83 -5.13 16.36
C ASP A 66 4.83 -4.82 15.23
N THR A 67 4.43 -3.55 15.10
CA THR A 67 3.39 -3.11 14.17
C THR A 67 3.94 -2.79 12.77
N ILE A 68 3.29 -3.32 11.74
CA ILE A 68 3.46 -2.86 10.36
C ILE A 68 2.43 -1.75 10.11
N VAL A 69 2.91 -0.58 9.70
CA VAL A 69 2.07 0.58 9.38
C VAL A 69 1.93 0.72 7.87
N ILE A 70 0.68 0.80 7.39
CA ILE A 70 0.34 0.92 5.97
C ILE A 70 -0.41 2.24 5.76
N ALA A 71 0.28 3.26 5.26
CA ALA A 71 -0.28 4.58 4.98
C ALA A 71 -0.83 4.62 3.53
N VAL A 72 -2.16 4.65 3.39
CA VAL A 72 -2.87 4.54 2.11
C VAL A 72 -4.00 5.55 1.98
N THR A 73 -3.85 6.71 2.59
CA THR A 73 -4.78 7.83 2.40
C THR A 73 -4.74 8.34 0.95
N SER A 74 -5.60 9.30 0.64
CA SER A 74 -5.61 9.95 -0.68
C SER A 74 -4.58 11.07 -0.84
N ASN A 75 -3.80 11.38 0.21
CA ASN A 75 -2.84 12.48 0.24
C ASN A 75 -1.44 11.92 0.55
N ASP A 76 -0.49 12.15 -0.36
CA ASP A 76 0.86 11.61 -0.28
C ASP A 76 1.65 12.22 0.89
N GLU A 77 1.50 13.51 1.14
CA GLU A 77 2.18 14.21 2.23
C GLU A 77 1.71 13.68 3.60
N VAL A 78 0.41 13.39 3.73
CA VAL A 78 -0.14 12.75 4.94
C VAL A 78 0.46 11.36 5.13
N ASN A 79 0.58 10.57 4.06
CA ASN A 79 1.16 9.24 4.11
C ASN A 79 2.64 9.28 4.53
N ILE A 80 3.42 10.23 3.99
CA ILE A 80 4.82 10.44 4.33
C ILE A 80 4.97 10.81 5.81
N ILE A 81 4.23 11.82 6.26
CA ILE A 81 4.28 12.27 7.67
C ILE A 81 3.86 11.15 8.61
N ALA A 82 2.83 10.38 8.24
CA ALA A 82 2.39 9.23 9.02
C ALA A 82 3.50 8.18 9.17
N CYS A 83 4.23 7.86 8.10
CA CYS A 83 5.38 6.96 8.14
C CYS A 83 6.52 7.52 9.03
N GLN A 84 6.78 8.83 8.96
CA GLN A 84 7.77 9.48 9.84
C GLN A 84 7.40 9.35 11.31
N ILE A 85 6.13 9.62 11.65
CA ILE A 85 5.62 9.46 13.03
C ILE A 85 5.74 8.01 13.47
N ALA A 86 5.29 7.05 12.64
CA ALA A 86 5.38 5.63 12.92
C ALA A 86 6.81 5.18 13.27
N LYS A 87 7.78 5.56 12.45
CA LYS A 87 9.19 5.19 12.66
C LYS A 87 9.83 5.90 13.84
N LYS A 88 9.71 7.23 13.88
CA LYS A 88 10.50 8.05 14.83
C LYS A 88 9.93 8.09 16.23
N GLN A 89 8.61 7.94 16.40
CA GLN A 89 7.96 8.07 17.70
C GLN A 89 7.45 6.75 18.26
N PHE A 90 7.06 5.82 17.38
CA PHE A 90 6.49 4.54 17.78
C PHE A 90 7.38 3.34 17.45
N ASN A 91 8.54 3.56 16.81
CA ASN A 91 9.49 2.53 16.41
C ASN A 91 8.85 1.40 15.57
N ALA A 92 7.82 1.74 14.77
CA ALA A 92 7.09 0.74 13.99
C ALA A 92 8.04 -0.15 13.20
N LYS A 93 7.76 -1.46 13.22
CA LYS A 93 8.59 -2.51 12.62
C LYS A 93 8.84 -2.25 11.13
N LYS A 94 7.79 -1.89 10.41
CA LYS A 94 7.84 -1.60 8.99
C LYS A 94 6.81 -0.56 8.60
N THR A 95 7.16 0.27 7.63
CA THR A 95 6.25 1.26 7.04
C THR A 95 6.07 1.00 5.55
N ILE A 96 4.83 1.02 5.11
CA ILE A 96 4.45 0.93 3.70
C ILE A 96 3.72 2.22 3.36
N CYS A 97 4.21 2.95 2.36
CA CYS A 97 3.69 4.26 1.98
C CYS A 97 3.15 4.22 0.55
N ARG A 98 1.88 4.58 0.38
CA ARG A 98 1.29 4.76 -0.93
C ARG A 98 1.60 6.16 -1.45
N PHE A 99 1.98 6.21 -2.73
CA PHE A 99 2.17 7.42 -3.52
C PHE A 99 1.27 7.40 -4.74
N LYS A 100 0.67 8.53 -5.05
CA LYS A 100 0.04 8.80 -6.34
C LYS A 100 1.04 9.45 -7.29
N ASP A 101 1.89 10.35 -6.74
CA ASP A 101 2.90 11.05 -7.51
C ASP A 101 4.20 10.23 -7.57
N SER A 102 4.61 9.88 -8.78
CA SER A 102 5.85 9.13 -9.03
C SER A 102 7.13 9.93 -8.71
N GLU A 103 7.07 11.26 -8.61
CA GLU A 103 8.22 12.07 -8.23
C GLU A 103 8.69 11.75 -6.82
N TYR A 104 7.79 11.48 -5.89
CA TYR A 104 8.13 11.10 -4.53
C TYR A 104 8.86 9.75 -4.47
N ILE A 105 8.45 8.78 -5.29
CA ILE A 105 9.10 7.45 -5.31
C ILE A 105 10.54 7.56 -5.81
N ASN A 106 10.78 8.40 -6.80
CA ASN A 106 12.11 8.58 -7.37
C ASN A 106 13.07 9.34 -6.42
N ASN A 107 12.54 10.01 -5.40
CA ASN A 107 13.30 10.88 -4.49
C ASN A 107 13.09 10.54 -3.01
N LEU A 108 12.93 9.26 -2.66
CA LEU A 108 12.62 8.82 -1.29
C LEU A 108 13.64 9.30 -0.24
N SER A 109 14.90 9.50 -0.64
CA SER A 109 15.96 9.97 0.26
C SER A 109 15.71 11.35 0.88
N ILE A 110 14.87 12.20 0.27
CA ILE A 110 14.50 13.51 0.82
C ILE A 110 13.70 13.40 2.13
N PHE A 111 13.02 12.27 2.36
CA PHE A 111 12.21 12.04 3.56
C PHE A 111 13.01 11.49 4.74
N GLY A 112 14.27 11.12 4.51
CA GLY A 112 15.19 10.54 5.47
C GLY A 112 15.33 9.02 5.34
N ASP A 113 16.48 8.53 5.82
CA ASP A 113 16.79 7.11 5.75
C ASP A 113 15.85 6.27 6.62
N ASN A 114 15.44 5.13 6.09
CA ASN A 114 14.61 4.13 6.77
C ASN A 114 13.25 4.65 7.29
N ILE A 115 12.72 5.73 6.71
CA ILE A 115 11.39 6.24 7.06
C ILE A 115 10.29 5.46 6.32
N ILE A 116 10.55 5.13 5.05
CA ILE A 116 9.63 4.39 4.20
C ILE A 116 10.35 3.12 3.75
N ASP A 117 9.93 1.98 4.30
CA ASP A 117 10.56 0.69 3.97
C ASP A 117 10.08 0.17 2.61
N ILE A 118 8.80 0.40 2.28
CA ILE A 118 8.20 -0.04 1.01
C ILE A 118 7.34 1.08 0.44
N PRO A 119 7.78 1.75 -0.63
CA PRO A 119 6.92 2.63 -1.41
C PRO A 119 6.03 1.79 -2.33
N ILE A 120 4.77 2.19 -2.49
CA ILE A 120 3.83 1.59 -3.45
C ILE A 120 3.13 2.69 -4.25
N SER A 121 2.98 2.49 -5.56
CA SER A 121 2.18 3.33 -6.44
C SER A 121 1.37 2.45 -7.39
N PRO A 122 0.14 2.10 -7.02
CA PRO A 122 -0.73 1.29 -7.88
C PRO A 122 -0.94 1.92 -9.25
N GLU A 123 -1.02 3.24 -9.31
CA GLU A 123 -1.20 4.00 -10.55
C GLU A 123 0.01 3.86 -11.49
N TYR A 124 1.21 3.92 -10.93
CA TYR A 124 2.45 3.74 -11.70
C TYR A 124 2.59 2.31 -12.19
N GLU A 125 2.35 1.32 -11.33
CA GLU A 125 2.43 -0.11 -11.66
C GLU A 125 1.50 -0.46 -12.82
N VAL A 126 0.23 -0.02 -12.75
CA VAL A 126 -0.75 -0.27 -13.83
C VAL A 126 -0.31 0.41 -15.12
N THR A 127 0.13 1.66 -15.06
CA THR A 127 0.56 2.42 -16.25
C THR A 127 1.81 1.81 -16.87
N SER A 128 2.78 1.39 -16.06
CA SER A 128 4.00 0.72 -16.51
C SER A 128 3.66 -0.60 -17.20
N HIS A 129 2.82 -1.43 -16.58
CA HIS A 129 2.40 -2.70 -17.16
C HIS A 129 1.66 -2.54 -18.49
N LEU A 130 0.74 -1.57 -18.60
CA LEU A 130 0.06 -1.27 -19.85
C LEU A 130 1.02 -0.79 -20.94
N ARG A 131 1.99 0.06 -20.59
CA ARG A 131 3.02 0.52 -21.52
C ARG A 131 3.82 -0.65 -22.11
N GLU A 132 4.22 -1.59 -21.27
CA GLU A 132 4.95 -2.78 -21.70
C GLU A 132 4.11 -3.66 -22.63
N LEU A 133 2.83 -3.88 -22.34
CA LEU A 133 1.93 -4.63 -23.20
C LEU A 133 1.72 -3.94 -24.57
N ILE A 134 1.65 -2.62 -24.60
CA ILE A 134 1.52 -1.85 -25.85
C ILE A 134 2.82 -1.92 -26.67
N ALA A 135 3.97 -1.85 -26.00
CA ALA A 135 5.27 -1.93 -26.66
C ALA A 135 5.56 -3.31 -27.27
N HIS A 136 4.89 -4.37 -26.77
CA HIS A 136 5.08 -5.75 -27.23
C HIS A 136 3.76 -6.37 -27.70
N PRO A 137 3.23 -5.99 -28.88
CA PRO A 137 1.98 -6.50 -29.41
C PRO A 137 2.07 -8.02 -29.62
N GLY A 138 1.29 -8.76 -28.88
CA GLY A 138 1.29 -10.24 -28.90
C GLY A 138 1.77 -10.88 -27.60
N ALA A 139 2.32 -10.12 -26.67
CA ALA A 139 2.53 -10.56 -25.30
C ALA A 139 1.19 -10.54 -24.55
N ASN A 140 0.93 -11.58 -23.74
CA ASN A 140 -0.19 -11.62 -22.80
C ASN A 140 0.23 -11.14 -21.41
N GLN A 141 1.49 -11.31 -21.08
CA GLN A 141 2.06 -10.92 -19.81
C GLN A 141 3.55 -10.66 -19.97
N ILE A 142 4.04 -9.62 -19.32
CA ILE A 142 5.47 -9.27 -19.29
C ILE A 142 5.82 -9.01 -17.82
N GLU A 143 6.88 -9.68 -17.35
CA GLU A 143 7.44 -9.49 -16.02
C GLU A 143 8.89 -9.08 -16.14
N GLU A 144 9.27 -8.03 -15.43
CA GLU A 144 10.65 -7.54 -15.38
C GLU A 144 11.35 -8.00 -14.10
N PHE A 145 12.62 -8.41 -14.24
CA PHE A 145 13.49 -8.83 -13.16
C PHE A 145 14.83 -8.12 -13.25
N ALA A 146 15.53 -8.02 -12.11
CA ALA A 146 16.87 -7.44 -12.00
C ALA A 146 16.95 -6.02 -12.61
N ASP A 147 16.07 -5.12 -12.19
CA ASP A 147 16.00 -3.73 -12.63
C ASP A 147 15.88 -3.59 -14.17
N GLY A 148 14.99 -4.40 -14.77
CA GLY A 148 14.71 -4.37 -16.20
C GLY A 148 15.74 -5.10 -17.09
N LYS A 149 16.78 -5.74 -16.50
CA LYS A 149 17.81 -6.46 -17.25
C LYS A 149 17.35 -7.81 -17.80
N VAL A 150 16.30 -8.37 -17.22
CA VAL A 150 15.71 -9.65 -17.64
C VAL A 150 14.20 -9.47 -17.76
N LYS A 151 13.62 -9.89 -18.89
CA LYS A 151 12.18 -9.84 -19.13
C LYS A 151 11.66 -11.25 -19.41
N LEU A 152 10.60 -11.65 -18.72
CA LEU A 152 9.82 -12.84 -19.01
C LEU A 152 8.57 -12.42 -19.81
N VAL A 153 8.44 -12.93 -21.03
CA VAL A 153 7.33 -12.60 -21.91
C VAL A 153 6.49 -13.85 -22.17
N SER A 154 5.23 -13.80 -21.80
CA SER A 154 4.24 -14.84 -22.10
C SER A 154 3.51 -14.51 -23.39
N VAL A 155 3.53 -15.43 -24.37
CA VAL A 155 2.83 -15.27 -25.64
C VAL A 155 1.89 -16.45 -25.90
N LYS A 156 0.73 -16.18 -26.53
CA LYS A 156 -0.18 -17.25 -26.94
C LYS A 156 0.32 -17.88 -28.25
N ALA A 157 0.75 -19.12 -28.19
CA ALA A 157 1.09 -19.87 -29.40
C ALA A 157 -0.17 -20.08 -30.25
N LYS A 158 -0.11 -19.67 -31.53
CA LYS A 158 -1.13 -20.03 -32.52
C LYS A 158 -0.70 -21.33 -33.19
N ASN A 159 -1.45 -22.41 -32.99
CA ASN A 159 -1.31 -23.60 -33.81
C ASN A 159 -1.73 -23.24 -35.25
N LYS A 160 -0.78 -23.06 -36.17
CA LYS A 160 -1.03 -23.24 -37.59
C LYS A 160 -1.10 -24.74 -37.82
N VAL A 161 -2.29 -25.32 -37.84
CA VAL A 161 -2.51 -26.58 -38.52
C VAL A 161 -2.41 -26.26 -40.01
N SER A 162 -1.27 -26.57 -40.62
CA SER A 162 -1.20 -26.67 -42.10
C SER A 162 -1.87 -27.97 -42.49
N LEU A 163 -3.01 -27.88 -43.16
CA LEU A 163 -3.56 -28.92 -43.97
C LEU A 163 -2.75 -29.02 -45.28
#